data_942a4b1bb883b1576a703ac4e99a16a8
#
_entry.id   942a4b1bb883b1576a703ac4e99a16a8
#
_cell.length_a   1.000
_cell.length_b   1.000
_cell.length_c   1.000
_cell.angle_alpha   90.00
_cell.angle_beta   90.00
_cell.angle_gamma   90.00
#
_symmetry.space_group_name_H-M   'P 1'
#
loop_
_entity.id
_entity.type
_entity.pdbx_description
1 polymer ?
#
loop_
_entity_poly.entity_id
_entity_poly.type
_entity_poly.pdbx_seq_one_letter_code
_entity_poly.pdbx_strand_id
1 'polypeptide(L)'
;RNRLTKIENLEELTELDQLFLSENGLTEIDGLTKNLNLTTLDLAQNKITKISNVSHLDKLEELWLNDNCIADWACVDELAKNKNLQTIYLERNPLASDVNYRRKIKLAVSWITQIDATSAR
;
A
#
# COMPACT_ATOMS: atom_id res chain seq x y z
N ARG A 1 -11.71 1.40 16.42
CA ARG A 1 -11.82 0.15 15.93
C ARG A 1 -12.96 -0.12 15.05
N ASN A 2 -12.66 -0.13 13.81
CA ASN A 2 -13.65 -0.33 12.79
C ASN A 2 -13.81 -1.84 12.52
N ARG A 3 -14.79 -2.18 11.72
CA ARG A 3 -15.10 -3.58 11.50
C ARG A 3 -15.24 -3.95 10.05
N LEU A 4 -14.75 -3.10 9.17
CA LEU A 4 -14.78 -3.43 7.75
C LEU A 4 -13.87 -4.62 7.49
N THR A 5 -14.35 -5.58 6.72
CA THR A 5 -13.55 -6.73 6.32
C THR A 5 -13.29 -6.73 4.83
N LYS A 6 -13.80 -5.74 4.12
CA LYS A 6 -13.74 -5.73 2.68
C LYS A 6 -13.94 -4.31 2.17
N ILE A 7 -13.22 -3.93 1.14
CA ILE A 7 -13.40 -2.65 0.47
C ILE A 7 -14.46 -2.86 -0.61
N GLU A 8 -15.56 -2.12 -0.54
CA GLU A 8 -16.64 -2.28 -1.50
C GLU A 8 -17.46 -1.01 -1.60
N ASN A 9 -18.28 -0.94 -2.65
CA ASN A 9 -19.23 0.14 -2.85
C ASN A 9 -18.59 1.50 -3.13
N LEU A 10 -17.39 1.50 -3.73
CA LEU A 10 -16.70 2.72 -4.06
C LEU A 10 -16.73 3.05 -5.56
N GLU A 11 -17.46 2.28 -6.35
CA GLU A 11 -17.44 2.38 -7.81
C GLU A 11 -17.89 3.74 -8.32
N GLU A 12 -18.77 4.40 -7.59
CA GLU A 12 -19.28 5.71 -8.01
C GLU A 12 -18.34 6.86 -7.64
N LEU A 13 -17.38 6.61 -6.75
CA LEU A 13 -16.49 7.64 -6.23
C LEU A 13 -15.25 7.76 -7.10
N THR A 14 -15.45 8.08 -8.37
CA THR A 14 -14.36 8.12 -9.33
C THR A 14 -13.42 9.29 -9.14
N GLU A 15 -13.84 10.32 -8.39
CA GLU A 15 -13.00 11.49 -8.12
C GLU A 15 -12.24 11.39 -6.80
N LEU A 16 -12.44 10.30 -6.07
CA LEU A 16 -11.82 10.12 -4.76
C LEU A 16 -10.30 10.15 -4.90
N ASP A 17 -9.63 11.02 -4.12
CA ASP A 17 -8.18 11.09 -4.19
C ASP A 17 -7.49 10.63 -2.89
N GLN A 18 -8.19 10.58 -1.79
CA GLN A 18 -7.62 10.09 -0.53
C GLN A 18 -8.59 9.13 0.13
N LEU A 19 -8.09 7.96 0.52
CA LEU A 19 -8.92 6.93 1.14
C LEU A 19 -8.21 6.42 2.39
N PHE A 20 -8.86 6.58 3.53
CA PHE A 20 -8.31 6.19 4.82
C PHE A 20 -9.14 5.07 5.43
N LEU A 21 -8.58 3.87 5.46
CA LEU A 21 -9.26 2.68 5.95
C LEU A 21 -8.43 1.95 6.99
N SER A 22 -7.65 2.70 7.78
CA SER A 22 -6.84 2.07 8.82
C SER A 22 -7.70 1.48 9.93
N GLU A 23 -7.13 0.56 10.69
CA GLU A 23 -7.76 -0.05 11.86
C GLU A 23 -9.07 -0.76 11.53
N ASN A 24 -9.04 -1.58 10.49
CA ASN A 24 -10.16 -2.41 10.11
C ASN A 24 -9.72 -3.87 10.08
N GLY A 25 -10.55 -4.74 9.57
CA GLY A 25 -10.23 -6.16 9.44
C GLY A 25 -10.01 -6.59 8.01
N LEU A 26 -9.50 -5.69 7.17
CA LEU A 26 -9.29 -5.99 5.76
C LEU A 26 -8.22 -7.05 5.59
N THR A 27 -8.49 -8.06 4.77
CA THR A 27 -7.53 -9.14 4.51
C THR A 27 -6.89 -9.01 3.13
N GLU A 28 -7.45 -8.20 2.25
CA GLU A 28 -6.88 -8.01 0.92
C GLU A 28 -7.23 -6.63 0.40
N ILE A 29 -6.44 -6.19 -0.58
CA ILE A 29 -6.70 -4.94 -1.28
C ILE A 29 -7.51 -5.27 -2.52
N ASP A 30 -8.73 -4.75 -2.57
CA ASP A 30 -9.63 -5.00 -3.69
C ASP A 30 -10.65 -3.88 -3.73
N GLY A 31 -11.52 -3.89 -4.73
CA GLY A 31 -12.63 -2.94 -4.78
C GLY A 31 -12.25 -1.53 -5.19
N LEU A 32 -11.06 -1.33 -5.78
CA LEU A 32 -10.58 -0.02 -6.17
C LEU A 32 -10.45 0.15 -7.69
N THR A 33 -11.17 -0.66 -8.46
CA THR A 33 -11.00 -0.67 -9.92
C THR A 33 -11.36 0.65 -10.58
N LYS A 34 -12.26 1.42 -9.99
CA LYS A 34 -12.72 2.67 -10.58
C LYS A 34 -12.12 3.93 -9.94
N ASN A 35 -11.32 3.76 -8.92
CA ASN A 35 -10.83 4.90 -8.13
C ASN A 35 -9.46 5.36 -8.64
N LEU A 36 -9.41 5.75 -9.90
CA LEU A 36 -8.16 6.02 -10.61
C LEU A 36 -7.50 7.34 -10.23
N ASN A 37 -8.16 8.15 -9.42
CA ASN A 37 -7.60 9.42 -8.98
C ASN A 37 -6.95 9.35 -7.59
N LEU A 38 -6.87 8.14 -7.01
CA LEU A 38 -6.28 8.00 -5.68
C LEU A 38 -4.82 8.41 -5.67
N THR A 39 -4.47 9.31 -4.75
CA THR A 39 -3.11 9.71 -4.48
C THR A 39 -2.63 9.20 -3.14
N THR A 40 -3.54 9.03 -2.18
CA THR A 40 -3.21 8.52 -0.84
C THR A 40 -4.13 7.35 -0.52
N LEU A 41 -3.53 6.23 -0.13
CA LEU A 41 -4.28 5.05 0.27
C LEU A 41 -3.71 4.57 1.59
N ASP A 42 -4.47 4.75 2.66
CA ASP A 42 -4.09 4.34 4.01
C ASP A 42 -4.82 3.07 4.39
N LEU A 43 -4.07 1.97 4.42
CA LEU A 43 -4.59 0.66 4.80
C LEU A 43 -3.83 0.10 5.99
N ALA A 44 -3.28 0.99 6.82
CA ALA A 44 -2.51 0.58 7.98
C ALA A 44 -3.37 -0.18 8.99
N GLN A 45 -2.73 -1.04 9.76
CA GLN A 45 -3.41 -1.75 10.86
C GLN A 45 -4.63 -2.53 10.40
N ASN A 46 -4.42 -3.37 9.41
CA ASN A 46 -5.41 -4.32 8.93
C ASN A 46 -4.80 -5.73 8.99
N LYS A 47 -5.28 -6.64 8.20
CA LYS A 47 -4.79 -8.02 8.16
C LYS A 47 -4.42 -8.43 6.75
N ILE A 48 -3.95 -7.48 5.97
CA ILE A 48 -3.61 -7.68 4.56
C ILE A 48 -2.36 -8.54 4.47
N THR A 49 -2.39 -9.54 3.59
CA THR A 49 -1.29 -10.50 3.46
C THR A 49 -0.41 -10.27 2.25
N LYS A 50 -0.84 -9.42 1.30
CA LYS A 50 0.01 -9.13 0.15
C LYS A 50 -0.42 -7.83 -0.52
N ILE A 51 0.52 -7.23 -1.24
CA ILE A 51 0.23 -6.06 -2.06
C ILE A 51 -0.35 -6.56 -3.37
N SER A 52 -1.56 -6.11 -3.70
CA SER A 52 -2.25 -6.55 -4.91
C SER A 52 -3.27 -5.50 -5.33
N ASN A 53 -3.68 -5.56 -6.57
CA ASN A 53 -4.80 -4.76 -7.10
C ASN A 53 -4.60 -3.26 -6.97
N VAL A 54 -3.36 -2.78 -7.03
CA VAL A 54 -3.06 -1.34 -6.98
C VAL A 54 -2.26 -0.87 -8.19
N SER A 55 -1.83 -1.77 -9.06
CA SER A 55 -0.95 -1.39 -10.17
C SER A 55 -1.61 -0.43 -11.16
N HIS A 56 -2.94 -0.37 -11.20
CA HIS A 56 -3.69 0.54 -12.07
C HIS A 56 -3.82 1.94 -11.48
N LEU A 57 -3.41 2.14 -10.24
CA LEU A 57 -3.56 3.43 -9.56
C LEU A 57 -2.37 4.31 -9.93
N ASP A 58 -2.42 4.89 -11.13
CA ASP A 58 -1.29 5.63 -11.70
C ASP A 58 -0.92 6.90 -10.95
N LYS A 59 -1.85 7.44 -10.17
CA LYS A 59 -1.61 8.69 -9.45
C LYS A 59 -1.21 8.46 -8.00
N LEU A 60 -1.09 7.20 -7.59
CA LEU A 60 -0.80 6.88 -6.20
C LEU A 60 0.58 7.41 -5.80
N GLU A 61 0.61 8.21 -4.75
CA GLU A 61 1.81 8.82 -4.22
C GLU A 61 2.18 8.29 -2.84
N GLU A 62 1.17 7.94 -2.03
CA GLU A 62 1.38 7.44 -0.69
C GLU A 62 0.58 6.17 -0.46
N LEU A 63 1.27 5.14 -0.01
CA LEU A 63 0.65 3.86 0.28
C LEU A 63 1.08 3.44 1.69
N TRP A 64 0.14 3.37 2.60
CA TRP A 64 0.42 3.04 4.00
C TRP A 64 -0.10 1.65 4.30
N LEU A 65 0.84 0.70 4.46
CA LEU A 65 0.53 -0.70 4.73
C LEU A 65 1.23 -1.20 5.99
N ASN A 66 1.64 -0.28 6.86
CA ASN A 66 2.27 -0.68 8.11
C ASN A 66 1.29 -1.46 8.99
N ASP A 67 1.82 -2.35 9.82
CA ASP A 67 1.00 -3.12 10.76
C ASP A 67 -0.02 -4.00 10.04
N ASN A 68 0.46 -4.79 9.10
CA ASN A 68 -0.34 -5.78 8.39
C ASN A 68 0.36 -7.13 8.49
N CYS A 69 0.06 -8.04 7.60
CA CYS A 69 0.57 -9.41 7.64
C CYS A 69 1.33 -9.78 6.38
N ILE A 70 1.99 -8.81 5.76
CA ILE A 70 2.68 -9.02 4.49
C ILE A 70 4.03 -9.66 4.75
N ALA A 71 4.25 -10.86 4.19
CA ALA A 71 5.47 -11.62 4.40
C ALA A 71 6.23 -11.89 3.11
N ASP A 72 5.58 -11.83 1.97
CA ASP A 72 6.14 -12.25 0.69
C ASP A 72 6.74 -11.07 -0.05
N TRP A 73 8.06 -11.11 -0.25
CA TRP A 73 8.75 -10.05 -0.98
C TRP A 73 8.34 -9.96 -2.45
N ALA A 74 7.89 -11.07 -3.03
CA ALA A 74 7.49 -11.06 -4.43
C ALA A 74 6.35 -10.08 -4.69
N CYS A 75 5.46 -9.86 -3.73
CA CYS A 75 4.32 -8.97 -3.94
C CYS A 75 4.73 -7.49 -4.00
N VAL A 76 5.91 -7.14 -3.52
CA VAL A 76 6.39 -5.76 -3.60
C VAL A 76 6.61 -5.35 -5.05
N ASP A 77 6.88 -6.32 -5.92
CA ASP A 77 7.07 -6.04 -7.34
C ASP A 77 5.78 -5.57 -8.02
N GLU A 78 4.63 -5.75 -7.37
CA GLU A 78 3.37 -5.20 -7.87
C GLU A 78 3.44 -3.68 -8.00
N LEU A 79 4.33 -3.05 -7.24
CA LEU A 79 4.45 -1.59 -7.23
C LEU A 79 5.32 -1.06 -8.39
N ALA A 80 5.81 -1.94 -9.26
CA ALA A 80 6.68 -1.53 -10.35
C ALA A 80 5.99 -0.54 -11.31
N LYS A 81 4.67 -0.59 -11.40
CA LYS A 81 3.93 0.29 -12.28
C LYS A 81 3.47 1.59 -11.62
N ASN A 82 3.66 1.71 -10.30
CA ASN A 82 3.23 2.90 -9.57
C ASN A 82 4.34 3.94 -9.57
N LYS A 83 4.59 4.52 -10.74
CA LYS A 83 5.75 5.40 -10.96
C LYS A 83 5.69 6.72 -10.21
N ASN A 84 4.52 7.10 -9.72
CA ASN A 84 4.36 8.32 -8.94
C ASN A 84 4.43 8.07 -7.44
N LEU A 85 4.63 6.81 -7.04
CA LEU A 85 4.70 6.48 -5.62
C LEU A 85 5.93 7.12 -5.01
N GLN A 86 5.74 7.89 -3.95
CA GLN A 86 6.80 8.60 -3.25
C GLN A 86 7.06 8.03 -1.87
N THR A 87 6.01 7.61 -1.18
CA THR A 87 6.09 7.15 0.20
C THR A 87 5.41 5.82 0.35
N ILE A 88 6.08 4.87 1.00
CA ILE A 88 5.50 3.59 1.34
C ILE A 88 5.80 3.27 2.81
N TYR A 89 4.78 2.83 3.53
CA TYR A 89 4.94 2.34 4.89
C TYR A 89 4.70 0.83 4.89
N LEU A 90 5.71 0.07 5.29
CA LEU A 90 5.62 -1.38 5.39
C LEU A 90 6.16 -1.89 6.72
N GLU A 91 6.51 -0.99 7.64
CA GLU A 91 7.03 -1.41 8.94
C GLU A 91 5.99 -2.23 9.69
N ARG A 92 6.48 -3.09 10.57
CA ARG A 92 5.63 -3.98 11.36
C ARG A 92 4.76 -4.90 10.50
N ASN A 93 5.36 -5.39 9.43
CA ASN A 93 4.89 -6.54 8.68
C ASN A 93 5.96 -7.62 8.82
N PRO A 94 5.63 -8.89 8.62
CA PRO A 94 6.65 -9.94 8.69
C PRO A 94 7.86 -9.68 7.80
N LEU A 95 7.66 -9.14 6.58
CA LEU A 95 8.80 -8.90 5.69
C LEU A 95 9.74 -7.83 6.21
N ALA A 96 9.31 -6.99 7.15
CA ALA A 96 10.14 -5.91 7.66
C ALA A 96 11.24 -6.41 8.62
N SER A 97 11.22 -7.68 9.00
CA SER A 97 12.29 -8.25 9.81
C SER A 97 13.51 -8.63 8.99
N ASP A 98 13.44 -8.53 7.67
CA ASP A 98 14.56 -8.81 6.79
C ASP A 98 15.64 -7.75 6.99
N VAL A 99 16.89 -8.16 7.19
CA VAL A 99 17.99 -7.21 7.38
C VAL A 99 18.18 -6.32 6.16
N ASN A 100 17.72 -6.74 5.00
CA ASN A 100 17.81 -5.99 3.75
C ASN A 100 16.49 -5.29 3.38
N TYR A 101 15.64 -5.10 4.35
CA TYR A 101 14.30 -4.54 4.16
C TYR A 101 14.30 -3.28 3.28
N ARG A 102 15.02 -2.25 3.71
CA ARG A 102 15.02 -0.99 2.96
C ARG A 102 15.65 -1.15 1.58
N ARG A 103 16.70 -1.94 1.49
CA ARG A 103 17.39 -2.17 0.24
C ARG A 103 16.49 -2.89 -0.77
N LYS A 104 15.74 -3.87 -0.30
CA LYS A 104 14.84 -4.61 -1.18
C LYS A 104 13.69 -3.75 -1.68
N ILE A 105 13.18 -2.86 -0.84
CA ILE A 105 12.15 -1.92 -1.29
C ILE A 105 12.73 -1.02 -2.37
N LYS A 106 13.94 -0.50 -2.17
CA LYS A 106 14.56 0.39 -3.15
C LYS A 106 14.90 -0.32 -4.44
N LEU A 107 15.14 -1.62 -4.40
CA LEU A 107 15.36 -2.38 -5.63
C LEU A 107 14.08 -2.54 -6.43
N ALA A 108 12.96 -2.74 -5.74
CA ALA A 108 11.67 -2.92 -6.40
C ALA A 108 11.06 -1.60 -6.86
N VAL A 109 11.26 -0.54 -6.06
CA VAL A 109 10.67 0.79 -6.30
C VAL A 109 11.79 1.81 -6.21
N SER A 110 12.64 1.86 -7.24
CA SER A 110 13.88 2.65 -7.19
C SER A 110 13.65 4.15 -7.07
N TRP A 111 12.46 4.64 -7.43
CA TRP A 111 12.12 6.05 -7.39
C TRP A 111 11.52 6.48 -6.05
N ILE A 112 11.38 5.56 -5.10
CA ILE A 112 10.78 5.88 -3.80
C ILE A 112 11.64 6.90 -3.06
N THR A 113 11.01 7.86 -2.38
CA THR A 113 11.72 8.89 -1.65
C THR A 113 11.59 8.76 -0.15
N GLN A 114 10.62 7.98 0.32
CA GLN A 114 10.46 7.77 1.75
C GLN A 114 9.98 6.35 2.02
N ILE A 115 10.65 5.69 2.94
CA ILE A 115 10.27 4.35 3.40
C ILE A 115 10.02 4.49 4.89
N ASP A 116 8.77 4.22 5.29
CA ASP A 116 8.30 4.43 6.64
C ASP A 116 8.55 5.91 7.01
N ALA A 117 8.99 6.21 8.20
CA ALA A 117 9.16 7.60 8.62
C ALA A 117 10.52 8.18 8.21
N THR A 118 11.28 7.47 7.34
CA THR A 118 12.67 7.82 7.05
C THR A 118 12.89 8.05 5.56
N SER A 119 13.67 9.08 5.22
CA SER A 119 14.05 9.33 3.84
C SER A 119 14.74 8.11 3.24
N ALA A 120 14.45 7.83 1.98
CA ALA A 120 15.03 6.69 1.26
C ALA A 120 16.31 7.06 0.52
N ARG A 121 16.79 8.29 0.71
CA ARG A 121 18.00 8.78 0.02
C ARG A 121 19.26 8.16 0.55
#